data_b20c179f6ede32c2ed7306325447b0fd
#
_entry.id   b20c179f6ede32c2ed7306325447b0fd
#
_cell.length_a   1.000
_cell.length_b   1.000
_cell.length_c   1.000
_cell.angle_alpha   90.00
_cell.angle_beta   90.00
_cell.angle_gamma   90.00
#
_symmetry.space_group_name_H-M   'P 1'
#
loop_
_entity.id
_entity.type
_entity.pdbx_description
1 polymer ?
#
loop_
_entity_poly.entity_id
_entity_poly.type
_entity_poly.pdbx_seq_one_letter_code
_entity_poly.pdbx_strand_id
1 'polypeptide(L)'
;MKKLADRTFWWIELFAGLGFMTVGFFQDCSLTFGTAIISLALWPTLFLSAAVCVYRLLHFKTYSKSRGFWLIAALCVTYLLSTFLNRQYGWYENIRTLVMQGILFLMVYCYKESRSAEDIRKRRVWIGFYLSVCAVLTVMSFAYMLLGKNEIFYPETPEMPLYYTGFYWGRLYGVYWDPNIGALMCCISLLLAIGIFSKNHNIILRIVMGCLVVLDVLYITFSDSRACHIAFVAGVIVFAVYYIMKNHRNKVVILFAVVAVALSAVLPTAIKSGYNSFAVQKSTSSSSGSHCGSGTSSNSSGKHSTATQLVIRPKETNAADISNRRIDIWKSAIEIFKEKPVFGVGHNTVLAYVEAEQEDSYLINNDHMHFSSMHNAFFDILVAQGAVGLLLYLALAVRCIIAVFKNWKQISMQLQGIAPAYLSVLAAMVCASCFMSEILYVCSPMSFMFWMALGALMQTVKKEEGGTLCKKC
;
A
#
# COMPACT_ATOMS: atom_id res chain seq x y z
N MET A 1 21.58 2.17 -34.80
CA MET A 1 21.70 3.07 -33.63
C MET A 1 20.39 3.21 -32.86
N LYS A 2 19.26 3.64 -33.48
CA LYS A 2 17.97 3.83 -32.74
C LYS A 2 17.48 2.58 -31.98
N LYS A 3 17.47 1.39 -32.59
CA LYS A 3 17.08 0.13 -31.93
C LYS A 3 17.99 -0.24 -30.73
N LEU A 4 19.28 0.08 -30.80
CA LEU A 4 20.22 -0.18 -29.71
C LEU A 4 19.94 0.79 -28.53
N ALA A 5 19.71 2.07 -28.84
CA ALA A 5 19.36 3.07 -27.84
C ALA A 5 18.02 2.72 -27.14
N ASP A 6 17.00 2.28 -27.89
CA ASP A 6 15.72 1.87 -27.33
C ASP A 6 15.87 0.63 -26.41
N ARG A 7 16.74 -0.32 -26.78
CA ARG A 7 17.02 -1.51 -25.98
C ARG A 7 17.79 -1.18 -24.68
N THR A 8 18.79 -0.30 -24.77
CA THR A 8 19.55 0.15 -23.59
C THR A 8 18.63 0.90 -22.63
N PHE A 9 17.78 1.78 -23.16
CA PHE A 9 16.82 2.53 -22.35
C PHE A 9 15.80 1.61 -21.64
N TRP A 10 15.36 0.54 -22.29
CA TRP A 10 14.49 -0.45 -21.69
C TRP A 10 15.13 -1.10 -20.44
N TRP A 11 16.42 -1.43 -20.48
CA TRP A 11 17.15 -1.96 -19.32
C TRP A 11 17.26 -0.93 -18.19
N ILE A 12 17.54 0.33 -18.52
CA ILE A 12 17.59 1.41 -17.52
C ILE A 12 16.24 1.57 -16.82
N GLU A 13 15.13 1.61 -17.56
CA GLU A 13 13.79 1.64 -16.95
C GLU A 13 13.49 0.40 -16.09
N LEU A 14 13.88 -0.78 -16.56
CA LEU A 14 13.67 -2.01 -15.81
C LEU A 14 14.37 -1.96 -14.45
N PHE A 15 15.67 -1.66 -14.46
CA PHE A 15 16.48 -1.63 -13.24
C PHE A 15 16.13 -0.45 -12.33
N ALA A 16 15.75 0.71 -12.88
CA ALA A 16 15.23 1.81 -12.09
C ALA A 16 13.99 1.40 -11.30
N GLY A 17 13.04 0.71 -11.93
CA GLY A 17 11.84 0.21 -11.25
C GLY A 17 12.12 -0.89 -10.21
N LEU A 18 13.04 -1.81 -10.52
CA LEU A 18 13.47 -2.82 -9.54
C LEU A 18 14.16 -2.16 -8.34
N GLY A 19 15.06 -1.22 -8.58
CA GLY A 19 15.74 -0.46 -7.53
C GLY A 19 14.75 0.32 -6.67
N PHE A 20 13.78 1.00 -7.28
CA PHE A 20 12.74 1.74 -6.55
C PHE A 20 11.95 0.84 -5.59
N MET A 21 11.52 -0.33 -6.07
CA MET A 21 10.84 -1.32 -5.22
C MET A 21 11.78 -1.87 -4.14
N THR A 22 13.06 -2.14 -4.46
CA THR A 22 14.05 -2.63 -3.48
C THR A 22 14.24 -1.65 -2.34
N VAL A 23 14.39 -0.36 -2.64
CA VAL A 23 14.49 0.69 -1.61
C VAL A 23 13.25 0.72 -0.74
N GLY A 24 12.05 0.67 -1.34
CA GLY A 24 10.81 0.61 -0.60
C GLY A 24 10.69 -0.63 0.29
N PHE A 25 11.02 -1.82 -0.22
CA PHE A 25 11.03 -3.05 0.59
C PHE A 25 12.03 -2.98 1.76
N PHE A 26 13.19 -2.35 1.57
CA PHE A 26 14.16 -2.16 2.65
C PHE A 26 13.65 -1.16 3.71
N GLN A 27 12.89 -0.15 3.31
CA GLN A 27 12.24 0.79 4.23
C GLN A 27 11.10 0.14 5.02
N ASP A 28 10.38 -0.80 4.41
CA ASP A 28 9.24 -1.46 5.02
C ASP A 28 9.61 -2.77 5.76
N CYS A 29 10.90 -3.16 5.75
CA CYS A 29 11.42 -4.33 6.46
C CYS A 29 12.16 -3.89 7.73
N SER A 30 11.72 -4.38 8.89
CA SER A 30 12.30 -4.06 10.19
C SER A 30 13.79 -4.46 10.33
N LEU A 31 14.25 -5.44 9.55
CA LEU A 31 15.64 -5.89 9.58
C LEU A 31 16.60 -4.96 8.82
N THR A 32 16.07 -4.14 7.93
CA THR A 32 16.85 -3.21 7.10
C THR A 32 16.54 -1.75 7.37
N PHE A 33 15.43 -1.49 8.06
CA PHE A 33 15.00 -0.14 8.44
C PHE A 33 16.10 0.58 9.23
N GLY A 34 16.39 1.82 8.87
CA GLY A 34 17.45 2.64 9.52
C GLY A 34 18.89 2.22 9.19
N THR A 35 19.12 1.17 8.39
CA THR A 35 20.46 0.70 8.06
C THR A 35 21.05 1.43 6.84
N ALA A 36 22.39 1.45 6.73
CA ALA A 36 23.11 2.02 5.58
C ALA A 36 22.78 1.34 4.25
N ILE A 37 22.21 0.13 4.28
CA ILE A 37 21.86 -0.63 3.06
C ILE A 37 20.78 0.10 2.24
N ILE A 38 19.90 0.86 2.91
CA ILE A 38 18.89 1.70 2.23
C ILE A 38 19.58 2.78 1.40
N SER A 39 20.54 3.50 2.00
CA SER A 39 21.29 4.54 1.30
C SER A 39 22.10 3.97 0.14
N LEU A 40 22.72 2.80 0.32
CA LEU A 40 23.48 2.12 -0.74
C LEU A 40 22.58 1.75 -1.94
N ALA A 41 21.34 1.32 -1.71
CA ALA A 41 20.39 1.02 -2.77
C ALA A 41 19.74 2.28 -3.37
N LEU A 42 19.57 3.34 -2.58
CA LEU A 42 18.87 4.57 -2.96
C LEU A 42 19.63 5.34 -4.06
N TRP A 43 20.94 5.57 -3.88
CA TRP A 43 21.70 6.42 -4.81
C TRP A 43 21.74 5.87 -6.26
N PRO A 44 22.08 4.58 -6.51
CA PRO A 44 21.99 4.03 -7.87
C PRO A 44 20.57 4.10 -8.44
N THR A 45 19.55 3.86 -7.60
CA THR A 45 18.15 3.93 -8.00
C THR A 45 17.76 5.34 -8.43
N LEU A 46 18.15 6.36 -7.67
CA LEU A 46 17.89 7.77 -8.01
C LEU A 46 18.57 8.15 -9.31
N PHE A 47 19.81 7.74 -9.53
CA PHE A 47 20.55 8.01 -10.75
C PHE A 47 19.85 7.42 -11.99
N LEU A 48 19.47 6.13 -11.93
CA LEU A 48 18.75 5.46 -13.01
C LEU A 48 17.38 6.08 -13.24
N SER A 49 16.65 6.38 -12.17
CA SER A 49 15.33 7.01 -12.24
C SER A 49 15.38 8.41 -12.82
N ALA A 50 16.40 9.21 -12.46
CA ALA A 50 16.64 10.53 -13.04
C ALA A 50 16.90 10.42 -14.55
N ALA A 51 17.72 9.47 -15.00
CA ALA A 51 17.95 9.24 -16.42
C ALA A 51 16.65 8.91 -17.17
N VAL A 52 15.76 8.08 -16.57
CA VAL A 52 14.43 7.80 -17.15
C VAL A 52 13.57 9.06 -17.22
N CYS A 53 13.53 9.85 -16.15
CA CYS A 53 12.74 11.08 -16.10
C CYS A 53 13.23 12.10 -17.12
N VAL A 54 14.54 12.33 -17.23
CA VAL A 54 15.14 13.23 -18.23
C VAL A 54 14.77 12.76 -19.64
N TYR A 55 14.95 11.47 -19.95
CA TYR A 55 14.54 10.95 -21.27
C TYR A 55 13.07 11.20 -21.56
N ARG A 56 12.16 10.99 -20.59
CA ARG A 56 10.72 11.20 -20.77
C ARG A 56 10.35 12.67 -20.91
N LEU A 57 11.05 13.56 -20.23
CA LEU A 57 10.91 15.01 -20.38
C LEU A 57 11.39 15.47 -21.74
N LEU A 58 12.51 14.96 -22.26
CA LEU A 58 12.97 15.23 -23.63
C LEU A 58 11.97 14.73 -24.68
N HIS A 59 11.20 13.69 -24.37
CA HIS A 59 10.12 13.15 -25.22
C HIS A 59 8.73 13.57 -24.72
N PHE A 60 8.62 14.75 -24.12
CA PHE A 60 7.42 15.27 -23.45
C PHE A 60 6.15 15.11 -24.29
N LYS A 61 6.19 15.45 -25.59
CA LYS A 61 5.03 15.30 -26.50
C LYS A 61 4.45 13.89 -26.56
N THR A 62 5.24 12.88 -26.25
CA THR A 62 4.79 11.47 -26.23
C THR A 62 4.14 11.12 -24.91
N TYR A 63 4.80 11.44 -23.79
CA TYR A 63 4.38 11.02 -22.46
C TYR A 63 3.29 11.90 -21.83
N SER A 64 3.22 13.20 -22.22
CA SER A 64 2.13 14.10 -21.81
C SER A 64 0.76 13.70 -22.36
N LYS A 65 0.73 12.79 -23.33
CA LYS A 65 -0.50 12.18 -23.86
C LYS A 65 -1.08 11.11 -22.94
N SER A 66 -0.37 10.68 -21.90
CA SER A 66 -0.90 9.74 -20.89
C SER A 66 -2.17 10.32 -20.27
N ARG A 67 -3.20 9.49 -20.15
CA ARG A 67 -4.50 9.94 -19.63
C ARG A 67 -4.36 10.48 -18.20
N GLY A 68 -4.89 11.67 -17.94
CA GLY A 68 -4.77 12.31 -16.62
C GLY A 68 -3.41 12.97 -16.34
N PHE A 69 -2.47 12.98 -17.30
CA PHE A 69 -1.16 13.60 -17.14
C PHE A 69 -1.25 15.04 -16.58
N TRP A 70 -2.12 15.86 -17.13
CA TRP A 70 -2.26 17.25 -16.71
C TRP A 70 -2.88 17.40 -15.31
N LEU A 71 -3.75 16.47 -14.87
CA LEU A 71 -4.25 16.46 -13.50
C LEU A 71 -3.15 16.08 -12.52
N ILE A 72 -2.30 15.10 -12.87
CA ILE A 72 -1.13 14.73 -12.06
C ILE A 72 -0.13 15.88 -12.01
N ALA A 73 0.15 16.53 -13.15
CA ALA A 73 1.01 17.70 -13.19
C ALA A 73 0.45 18.84 -12.32
N ALA A 74 -0.85 19.10 -12.37
CA ALA A 74 -1.51 20.08 -11.51
C ALA A 74 -1.40 19.71 -10.02
N LEU A 75 -1.54 18.42 -9.65
CA LEU A 75 -1.29 17.94 -8.28
C LEU A 75 0.15 18.21 -7.82
N CYS A 76 1.13 18.00 -8.68
CA CYS A 76 2.53 18.31 -8.37
C CYS A 76 2.74 19.83 -8.20
N VAL A 77 2.11 20.65 -9.05
CA VAL A 77 2.19 22.11 -8.96
C VAL A 77 1.53 22.64 -7.70
N THR A 78 0.33 22.12 -7.33
CA THR A 78 -0.35 22.53 -6.09
C THR A 78 0.45 22.13 -4.85
N TYR A 79 1.12 20.96 -4.86
CA TYR A 79 2.00 20.55 -3.76
C TYR A 79 3.23 21.46 -3.64
N LEU A 80 3.84 21.83 -4.77
CA LEU A 80 4.94 22.79 -4.81
C LEU A 80 4.50 24.16 -4.27
N LEU A 81 3.31 24.62 -4.68
CA LEU A 81 2.75 25.90 -4.22
C LEU A 81 2.46 25.86 -2.71
N SER A 82 1.85 24.78 -2.21
CA SER A 82 1.66 24.58 -0.77
C SER A 82 2.98 24.63 0.00
N THR A 83 4.01 23.94 -0.50
CA THR A 83 5.36 23.95 0.09
C THR A 83 5.96 25.36 0.13
N PHE A 84 5.81 26.12 -0.95
CA PHE A 84 6.33 27.49 -1.03
C PHE A 84 5.62 28.44 -0.06
N LEU A 85 4.30 28.34 0.02
CA LEU A 85 3.47 29.17 0.90
C LEU A 85 3.73 28.92 2.40
N ASN A 86 4.18 27.70 2.72
CA ASN A 86 4.43 27.26 4.11
C ASN A 86 5.93 27.00 4.39
N ARG A 87 6.83 27.62 3.61
CA ARG A 87 8.27 27.38 3.70
C ARG A 87 8.88 27.66 5.08
N GLN A 88 8.25 28.50 5.90
CA GLN A 88 8.69 28.83 7.27
C GLN A 88 8.62 27.61 8.21
N TYR A 89 7.78 26.62 7.93
CA TYR A 89 7.68 25.37 8.71
C TYR A 89 8.58 24.25 8.19
N GLY A 90 9.37 24.52 7.15
CA GLY A 90 10.24 23.56 6.47
C GLY A 90 9.82 23.33 5.01
N TRP A 91 10.77 23.05 4.15
CA TRP A 91 10.50 22.86 2.71
C TRP A 91 11.24 21.67 2.11
N TYR A 92 12.38 21.31 2.68
CA TYR A 92 13.29 20.32 2.12
C TYR A 92 12.63 18.95 1.93
N GLU A 93 11.99 18.42 2.99
CA GLU A 93 11.35 17.11 2.93
C GLU A 93 10.13 17.10 1.98
N ASN A 94 9.40 18.22 1.86
CA ASN A 94 8.34 18.35 0.87
C ASN A 94 8.87 18.32 -0.56
N ILE A 95 10.00 19.00 -0.85
CA ILE A 95 10.62 18.93 -2.18
C ILE A 95 11.14 17.53 -2.47
N ARG A 96 11.76 16.87 -1.49
CA ARG A 96 12.19 15.47 -1.60
C ARG A 96 11.01 14.56 -1.95
N THR A 97 9.90 14.68 -1.25
CA THR A 97 8.67 13.93 -1.52
C THR A 97 8.12 14.24 -2.92
N LEU A 98 8.09 15.51 -3.33
CA LEU A 98 7.66 15.91 -4.67
C LEU A 98 8.54 15.29 -5.77
N VAL A 99 9.85 15.29 -5.60
CA VAL A 99 10.80 14.67 -6.55
C VAL A 99 10.54 13.17 -6.65
N MET A 100 10.39 12.48 -5.53
CA MET A 100 10.14 11.05 -5.49
C MET A 100 8.77 10.68 -6.12
N GLN A 101 7.72 11.46 -5.84
CA GLN A 101 6.42 11.32 -6.48
C GLN A 101 6.49 11.62 -8.00
N GLY A 102 7.24 12.64 -8.38
CA GLY A 102 7.49 12.97 -9.79
C GLY A 102 8.18 11.82 -10.55
N ILE A 103 9.16 11.17 -9.92
CA ILE A 103 9.81 9.97 -10.45
C ILE A 103 8.78 8.85 -10.63
N LEU A 104 7.98 8.56 -9.61
CA LEU A 104 6.95 7.53 -9.65
C LEU A 104 5.93 7.79 -10.78
N PHE A 105 5.46 9.03 -10.93
CA PHE A 105 4.53 9.40 -11.99
C PHE A 105 5.15 9.31 -13.37
N LEU A 106 6.33 9.91 -13.56
CA LEU A 106 6.98 9.91 -14.87
C LEU A 106 7.48 8.51 -15.25
N MET A 107 8.08 7.76 -14.34
CA MET A 107 8.69 6.46 -14.64
C MET A 107 7.68 5.31 -14.68
N VAL A 108 6.66 5.32 -13.81
CA VAL A 108 5.79 4.16 -13.62
C VAL A 108 4.43 4.36 -14.26
N TYR A 109 3.79 5.50 -14.00
CA TYR A 109 2.44 5.77 -14.51
C TYR A 109 2.43 6.17 -15.99
N CYS A 110 3.29 7.12 -16.41
CA CYS A 110 3.28 7.62 -17.79
C CYS A 110 3.67 6.54 -18.79
N TYR A 111 3.04 6.54 -19.96
CA TYR A 111 3.21 5.51 -20.99
C TYR A 111 3.21 6.10 -22.41
N LYS A 112 3.76 5.35 -23.36
CA LYS A 112 3.58 5.59 -24.80
C LYS A 112 2.22 5.06 -25.24
N GLU A 113 1.56 5.72 -26.18
CA GLU A 113 0.24 5.30 -26.69
C GLU A 113 0.27 3.88 -27.28
N SER A 114 1.31 3.54 -28.01
CA SER A 114 1.50 2.19 -28.53
C SER A 114 2.04 1.26 -27.46
N ARG A 115 1.26 0.23 -27.12
CA ARG A 115 1.69 -0.81 -26.20
C ARG A 115 2.67 -1.74 -26.89
N SER A 116 3.90 -1.81 -26.39
CA SER A 116 4.91 -2.74 -26.91
C SER A 116 4.96 -4.06 -26.14
N ALA A 117 5.48 -5.12 -26.77
CA ALA A 117 5.77 -6.39 -26.09
C ALA A 117 6.80 -6.18 -24.96
N GLU A 118 7.69 -5.21 -25.12
CA GLU A 118 8.71 -4.84 -24.14
C GLU A 118 8.08 -4.21 -22.89
N ASP A 119 7.04 -3.37 -23.02
CA ASP A 119 6.30 -2.83 -21.87
C ASP A 119 5.60 -3.94 -21.07
N ILE A 120 5.03 -4.91 -21.76
CA ILE A 120 4.39 -6.07 -21.12
C ILE A 120 5.43 -6.90 -20.37
N ARG A 121 6.58 -7.18 -21.01
CA ARG A 121 7.68 -7.93 -20.40
C ARG A 121 8.23 -7.24 -19.15
N LYS A 122 8.47 -5.93 -19.22
CA LYS A 122 8.95 -5.12 -18.10
C LYS A 122 7.99 -5.22 -16.90
N ARG A 123 6.69 -4.99 -17.11
CA ARG A 123 5.68 -5.11 -16.04
C ARG A 123 5.61 -6.52 -15.46
N ARG A 124 5.77 -7.57 -16.27
CA ARG A 124 5.82 -8.96 -15.76
C ARG A 124 7.02 -9.18 -14.85
N VAL A 125 8.18 -8.63 -15.20
CA VAL A 125 9.39 -8.72 -14.35
C VAL A 125 9.16 -7.97 -13.04
N TRP A 126 8.61 -6.76 -13.06
CA TRP A 126 8.29 -5.99 -11.86
C TRP A 126 7.28 -6.71 -10.94
N ILE A 127 6.23 -7.29 -11.51
CA ILE A 127 5.27 -8.10 -10.75
C ILE A 127 5.95 -9.33 -10.16
N GLY A 128 6.74 -10.06 -10.96
CA GLY A 128 7.46 -11.24 -10.49
C GLY A 128 8.41 -10.92 -9.35
N PHE A 129 9.14 -9.81 -9.44
CA PHE A 129 10.01 -9.33 -8.37
C PHE A 129 9.22 -9.01 -7.10
N TYR A 130 8.13 -8.23 -7.23
CA TYR A 130 7.25 -7.90 -6.10
C TYR A 130 6.75 -9.15 -5.38
N LEU A 131 6.19 -10.13 -6.13
CA LEU A 131 5.69 -11.39 -5.58
C LEU A 131 6.79 -12.20 -4.90
N SER A 132 7.99 -12.24 -5.49
CA SER A 132 9.12 -12.99 -4.93
C SER A 132 9.60 -12.39 -3.61
N VAL A 133 9.71 -11.05 -3.52
CA VAL A 133 10.13 -10.39 -2.28
C VAL A 133 9.04 -10.53 -1.21
N CYS A 134 7.77 -10.32 -1.54
CA CYS A 134 6.65 -10.55 -0.61
C CYS A 134 6.67 -11.99 -0.08
N ALA A 135 6.86 -12.99 -0.95
CA ALA A 135 6.94 -14.39 -0.53
C ALA A 135 8.07 -14.62 0.49
N VAL A 136 9.26 -14.07 0.22
CA VAL A 136 10.41 -14.20 1.13
C VAL A 136 10.11 -13.54 2.48
N LEU A 137 9.65 -12.29 2.48
CA LEU A 137 9.35 -11.56 3.72
C LEU A 137 8.22 -12.24 4.52
N THR A 138 7.20 -12.77 3.85
CA THR A 138 6.09 -13.48 4.49
C THR A 138 6.57 -14.80 5.12
N VAL A 139 7.37 -15.58 4.40
CA VAL A 139 7.97 -16.83 4.94
C VAL A 139 8.87 -16.52 6.13
N MET A 140 9.72 -15.49 6.04
CA MET A 140 10.55 -15.05 7.16
C MET A 140 9.69 -14.61 8.36
N SER A 141 8.59 -13.91 8.12
CA SER A 141 7.68 -13.49 9.19
C SER A 141 7.06 -14.68 9.94
N PHE A 142 6.64 -15.72 9.22
CA PHE A 142 6.18 -16.95 9.85
C PHE A 142 7.30 -17.73 10.55
N ALA A 143 8.52 -17.73 9.99
CA ALA A 143 9.67 -18.33 10.65
C ALA A 143 9.96 -17.64 12.00
N TYR A 144 9.91 -16.31 12.08
CA TYR A 144 10.05 -15.56 13.33
C TYR A 144 8.95 -15.93 14.33
N MET A 145 7.69 -16.01 13.89
CA MET A 145 6.57 -16.42 14.72
C MET A 145 6.75 -17.85 15.27
N LEU A 146 7.12 -18.82 14.42
CA LEU A 146 7.27 -20.23 14.80
C LEU A 146 8.47 -20.46 15.70
N LEU A 147 9.56 -19.73 15.51
CA LEU A 147 10.77 -19.79 16.33
C LEU A 147 10.65 -18.98 17.62
N GLY A 148 9.52 -18.27 17.83
CA GLY A 148 9.32 -17.39 18.98
C GLY A 148 10.33 -16.24 19.07
N LYS A 149 10.91 -15.84 17.93
CA LYS A 149 11.83 -14.70 17.85
C LYS A 149 11.03 -13.41 17.86
N ASN A 150 11.10 -12.72 18.97
CA ASN A 150 10.43 -11.45 19.21
C ASN A 150 11.46 -10.43 19.68
N GLU A 151 11.63 -9.35 18.91
CA GLU A 151 12.60 -8.29 19.20
C GLU A 151 11.90 -6.94 19.19
N ILE A 152 12.28 -6.07 20.12
CA ILE A 152 11.82 -4.68 20.18
C ILE A 152 13.01 -3.81 19.84
N PHE A 153 12.85 -2.99 18.82
CA PHE A 153 13.86 -2.01 18.43
C PHE A 153 13.50 -0.66 19.01
N TYR A 154 14.41 -0.17 19.86
CA TYR A 154 14.32 1.17 20.45
C TYR A 154 14.95 2.15 19.48
N PRO A 155 14.27 3.22 19.11
CA PRO A 155 14.83 4.23 18.22
C PRO A 155 15.99 4.96 18.89
N GLU A 156 16.94 5.39 18.07
CA GLU A 156 18.06 6.23 18.53
C GLU A 156 17.63 7.64 18.92
N THR A 157 16.48 8.09 18.39
CA THR A 157 15.88 9.41 18.68
C THR A 157 14.46 9.27 19.22
N PRO A 158 14.05 10.14 20.18
CA PRO A 158 12.69 10.08 20.77
C PRO A 158 11.54 10.27 19.76
N GLU A 159 11.84 10.83 18.60
CA GLU A 159 10.86 11.11 17.54
C GLU A 159 10.49 9.90 16.70
N MET A 160 11.31 8.84 16.73
CA MET A 160 11.04 7.62 16.00
C MET A 160 10.17 6.67 16.84
N PRO A 161 9.12 6.09 16.27
CA PRO A 161 8.29 5.12 16.99
C PRO A 161 9.06 3.83 17.29
N LEU A 162 8.72 3.18 18.41
CA LEU A 162 9.13 1.82 18.70
C LEU A 162 8.62 0.89 17.60
N TYR A 163 9.46 -0.01 17.11
CA TYR A 163 9.03 -1.03 16.15
C TYR A 163 9.38 -2.44 16.63
N TYR A 164 8.57 -3.39 16.18
CA TYR A 164 8.55 -4.76 16.67
C TYR A 164 8.81 -5.73 15.54
N THR A 165 9.56 -6.82 15.82
CA THR A 165 9.64 -7.98 14.93
C THR A 165 9.06 -9.20 15.60
N GLY A 166 8.47 -10.13 14.84
CA GLY A 166 7.88 -11.34 15.38
C GLY A 166 6.39 -11.22 15.67
N PHE A 167 5.94 -11.77 16.78
CA PHE A 167 4.53 -11.84 17.14
C PHE A 167 4.28 -11.15 18.48
N TYR A 168 3.57 -10.02 18.46
CA TYR A 168 3.26 -9.21 19.64
C TYR A 168 1.80 -8.85 19.70
N TRP A 169 1.24 -8.83 20.92
CA TRP A 169 -0.16 -8.45 21.19
C TRP A 169 -1.17 -9.14 20.28
N GLY A 170 -0.96 -10.46 20.04
CA GLY A 170 -1.80 -11.23 19.15
C GLY A 170 -1.71 -10.81 17.67
N ARG A 171 -0.70 -10.02 17.27
CA ARG A 171 -0.48 -9.56 15.90
C ARG A 171 0.86 -10.05 15.35
N LEU A 172 0.88 -10.48 14.11
CA LEU A 172 2.09 -10.82 13.39
C LEU A 172 2.66 -9.55 12.72
N TYR A 173 3.70 -9.00 13.33
CA TYR A 173 4.58 -8.02 12.69
C TYR A 173 5.51 -8.74 11.71
N GLY A 174 6.07 -9.86 12.14
CA GLY A 174 7.04 -10.63 11.37
C GLY A 174 8.31 -9.83 11.20
N VAL A 175 8.74 -9.69 9.94
CA VAL A 175 9.87 -8.86 9.53
C VAL A 175 9.42 -7.53 8.88
N TYR A 176 8.13 -7.23 8.85
CA TYR A 176 7.63 -5.93 8.43
C TYR A 176 7.63 -4.96 9.62
N TRP A 177 7.98 -3.71 9.38
CA TRP A 177 8.04 -2.73 10.46
C TRP A 177 6.65 -2.38 11.04
N ASP A 178 5.60 -2.48 10.21
CA ASP A 178 4.19 -2.32 10.62
C ASP A 178 3.34 -3.45 10.05
N PRO A 179 2.49 -4.12 10.85
CA PRO A 179 1.68 -5.24 10.40
C PRO A 179 0.58 -4.83 9.41
N ASN A 180 0.16 -3.55 9.38
CA ASN A 180 -0.80 -3.08 8.38
C ASN A 180 -0.12 -2.93 7.01
N ILE A 181 1.12 -2.45 6.97
CA ILE A 181 1.93 -2.37 5.75
C ILE A 181 2.17 -3.77 5.18
N GLY A 182 2.64 -4.71 6.02
CA GLY A 182 2.83 -6.10 5.62
C GLY A 182 1.55 -6.74 5.08
N ALA A 183 0.41 -6.52 5.77
CA ALA A 183 -0.88 -7.03 5.34
C ALA A 183 -1.35 -6.44 4.00
N LEU A 184 -1.10 -5.16 3.74
CA LEU A 184 -1.45 -4.53 2.47
C LEU A 184 -0.54 -5.02 1.34
N MET A 185 0.75 -5.22 1.60
CA MET A 185 1.67 -5.87 0.65
C MET A 185 1.20 -7.28 0.28
N CYS A 186 0.84 -8.09 1.27
CA CYS A 186 0.30 -9.44 1.07
C CYS A 186 -1.05 -9.40 0.33
N CYS A 187 -1.91 -8.41 0.59
CA CYS A 187 -3.17 -8.24 -0.13
C CYS A 187 -2.92 -7.99 -1.64
N ILE A 188 -2.00 -7.11 -1.99
CA ILE A 188 -1.62 -6.84 -3.39
C ILE A 188 -1.01 -8.10 -4.02
N SER A 189 -0.09 -8.76 -3.31
CA SER A 189 0.55 -10.01 -3.74
C SER A 189 -0.48 -11.08 -4.07
N LEU A 190 -1.42 -11.32 -3.17
CA LEU A 190 -2.51 -12.29 -3.31
C LEU A 190 -3.38 -12.00 -4.54
N LEU A 191 -3.82 -10.76 -4.73
CA LEU A 191 -4.68 -10.38 -5.86
C LEU A 191 -3.97 -10.55 -7.20
N LEU A 192 -2.67 -10.26 -7.27
CA LEU A 192 -1.83 -10.50 -8.44
C LEU A 192 -1.59 -11.99 -8.68
N ALA A 193 -1.31 -12.76 -7.61
CA ALA A 193 -1.10 -14.20 -7.68
C ALA A 193 -2.35 -14.93 -8.19
N ILE A 194 -3.56 -14.57 -7.73
CA ILE A 194 -4.83 -15.10 -8.26
C ILE A 194 -4.96 -14.80 -9.76
N GLY A 195 -4.62 -13.58 -10.20
CA GLY A 195 -4.66 -13.21 -11.62
C GLY A 195 -3.72 -14.04 -12.47
N ILE A 196 -2.51 -14.34 -11.99
CA ILE A 196 -1.53 -15.18 -12.68
C ILE A 196 -1.97 -16.64 -12.65
N PHE A 197 -2.42 -17.14 -11.50
CA PHE A 197 -2.94 -18.51 -11.33
C PHE A 197 -4.07 -18.81 -12.32
N SER A 198 -5.04 -17.90 -12.45
CA SER A 198 -6.21 -18.08 -13.31
C SER A 198 -5.88 -18.09 -14.80
N LYS A 199 -4.76 -17.48 -15.20
CA LYS A 199 -4.36 -17.34 -16.60
C LYS A 199 -3.35 -18.40 -17.05
N ASN A 200 -2.50 -18.89 -16.17
CA ASN A 200 -1.36 -19.71 -16.53
C ASN A 200 -1.75 -21.20 -16.60
N HIS A 201 -1.25 -21.91 -17.62
CA HIS A 201 -1.45 -23.36 -17.77
C HIS A 201 -0.29 -24.18 -17.20
N ASN A 202 0.83 -23.56 -16.83
CA ASN A 202 1.96 -24.26 -16.22
C ASN A 202 1.59 -24.67 -14.78
N ILE A 203 1.55 -25.97 -14.52
CA ILE A 203 1.12 -26.53 -13.24
C ILE A 203 2.03 -26.11 -12.08
N ILE A 204 3.34 -26.05 -12.31
CA ILE A 204 4.30 -25.64 -11.27
C ILE A 204 4.02 -24.20 -10.84
N LEU A 205 3.86 -23.30 -11.82
CA LEU A 205 3.57 -21.90 -11.52
C LEU A 205 2.22 -21.74 -10.82
N ARG A 206 1.22 -22.55 -11.18
CA ARG A 206 -0.07 -22.56 -10.48
C ARG A 206 0.07 -23.03 -9.03
N ILE A 207 0.84 -24.06 -8.75
CA ILE A 207 1.11 -24.53 -7.39
C ILE A 207 1.81 -23.42 -6.59
N VAL A 208 2.87 -22.83 -7.14
CA VAL A 208 3.60 -21.72 -6.47
C VAL A 208 2.67 -20.56 -6.17
N MET A 209 1.85 -20.13 -7.13
CA MET A 209 0.88 -19.03 -6.89
C MET A 209 -0.19 -19.43 -5.87
N GLY A 210 -0.64 -20.68 -5.87
CA GLY A 210 -1.58 -21.20 -4.88
C GLY A 210 -0.99 -21.19 -3.45
N CYS A 211 0.24 -21.63 -3.30
CA CYS A 211 0.95 -21.56 -2.02
C CYS A 211 1.13 -20.11 -1.54
N LEU A 212 1.48 -19.20 -2.44
CA LEU A 212 1.62 -17.78 -2.11
C LEU A 212 0.28 -17.18 -1.66
N VAL A 213 -0.82 -17.49 -2.33
CA VAL A 213 -2.18 -17.06 -1.92
C VAL A 213 -2.49 -17.53 -0.50
N VAL A 214 -2.18 -18.78 -0.15
CA VAL A 214 -2.40 -19.30 1.20
C VAL A 214 -1.55 -18.56 2.23
N LEU A 215 -0.26 -18.36 1.96
CA LEU A 215 0.66 -17.62 2.84
C LEU A 215 0.19 -16.17 3.05
N ASP A 216 -0.22 -15.48 1.99
CA ASP A 216 -0.68 -14.10 2.06
C ASP A 216 -2.00 -13.98 2.85
N VAL A 217 -2.96 -14.91 2.67
CA VAL A 217 -4.19 -14.96 3.48
C VAL A 217 -3.88 -15.18 4.96
N LEU A 218 -2.95 -16.08 5.26
CA LEU A 218 -2.53 -16.33 6.65
C LEU A 218 -1.86 -15.08 7.24
N TYR A 219 -0.98 -14.39 6.49
CA TYR A 219 -0.35 -13.16 6.97
C TYR A 219 -1.41 -12.08 7.26
N ILE A 220 -2.33 -11.81 6.32
CA ILE A 220 -3.44 -10.86 6.52
C ILE A 220 -4.23 -11.22 7.79
N THR A 221 -4.50 -12.53 8.01
CA THR A 221 -5.20 -13.03 9.18
C THR A 221 -4.44 -12.74 10.47
N PHE A 222 -3.16 -13.11 10.54
CA PHE A 222 -2.36 -12.98 11.76
C PHE A 222 -1.86 -11.57 12.02
N SER A 223 -1.78 -10.71 10.99
CA SER A 223 -1.50 -9.28 11.17
C SER A 223 -2.57 -8.54 11.99
N ASP A 224 -3.79 -9.10 12.03
CA ASP A 224 -4.97 -8.51 12.70
C ASP A 224 -5.27 -7.08 12.21
N SER A 225 -5.02 -6.82 10.93
CA SER A 225 -5.28 -5.53 10.30
C SER A 225 -6.70 -5.45 9.75
N ARG A 226 -7.60 -4.81 10.50
CA ARG A 226 -9.00 -4.60 10.07
C ARG A 226 -9.09 -3.85 8.74
N ALA A 227 -8.27 -2.82 8.56
CA ALA A 227 -8.22 -2.02 7.33
C ALA A 227 -7.83 -2.87 6.11
N CYS A 228 -6.79 -3.70 6.26
CA CYS A 228 -6.33 -4.57 5.17
C CYS A 228 -7.31 -5.72 4.91
N HIS A 229 -8.00 -6.22 5.92
CA HIS A 229 -9.06 -7.21 5.71
C HIS A 229 -10.21 -6.63 4.88
N ILE A 230 -10.68 -5.42 5.19
CA ILE A 230 -11.71 -4.72 4.38
C ILE A 230 -11.20 -4.47 2.95
N ALA A 231 -9.95 -4.04 2.78
CA ALA A 231 -9.33 -3.84 1.48
C ALA A 231 -9.22 -5.16 0.68
N PHE A 232 -8.86 -6.25 1.33
CA PHE A 232 -8.84 -7.59 0.73
C PHE A 232 -10.23 -8.00 0.22
N VAL A 233 -11.26 -7.86 1.03
CA VAL A 233 -12.65 -8.16 0.63
C VAL A 233 -13.07 -7.27 -0.55
N ALA A 234 -12.75 -5.96 -0.52
CA ALA A 234 -13.05 -5.06 -1.64
C ALA A 234 -12.35 -5.49 -2.94
N GLY A 235 -11.08 -5.90 -2.87
CA GLY A 235 -10.35 -6.44 -4.01
C GLY A 235 -10.98 -7.72 -4.56
N VAL A 236 -11.38 -8.66 -3.69
CA VAL A 236 -12.06 -9.91 -4.09
C VAL A 236 -13.42 -9.63 -4.69
N ILE A 237 -14.20 -8.67 -4.17
CA ILE A 237 -15.49 -8.24 -4.76
C ILE A 237 -15.27 -7.76 -6.20
N VAL A 238 -14.30 -6.90 -6.46
CA VAL A 238 -14.02 -6.40 -7.82
C VAL A 238 -13.60 -7.53 -8.74
N PHE A 239 -12.79 -8.45 -8.24
CA PHE A 239 -12.39 -9.65 -8.97
C PHE A 239 -13.61 -10.53 -9.34
N ALA A 240 -14.48 -10.77 -8.38
CA ALA A 240 -15.73 -11.52 -8.55
C ALA A 240 -16.66 -10.86 -9.56
N VAL A 241 -16.90 -9.54 -9.41
CA VAL A 241 -17.74 -8.74 -10.34
C VAL A 241 -17.19 -8.83 -11.76
N TYR A 242 -15.86 -8.73 -11.93
CA TYR A 242 -15.27 -8.87 -13.26
C TYR A 242 -15.62 -10.22 -13.91
N TYR A 243 -15.49 -11.32 -13.18
CA TYR A 243 -15.80 -12.66 -13.72
C TYR A 243 -17.29 -12.89 -13.93
N ILE A 244 -18.15 -12.35 -13.07
CA ILE A 244 -19.60 -12.38 -13.24
C ILE A 244 -20.00 -11.62 -14.51
N MET A 245 -19.49 -10.41 -14.71
CA MET A 245 -19.78 -9.62 -15.91
C MET A 245 -19.31 -10.30 -17.20
N LYS A 246 -18.17 -10.99 -17.15
CA LYS A 246 -17.61 -11.71 -18.29
C LYS A 246 -18.38 -12.99 -18.59
N ASN A 247 -18.93 -13.67 -17.59
CA ASN A 247 -19.53 -15.00 -17.69
C ASN A 247 -20.94 -15.03 -17.08
N HIS A 248 -21.74 -13.98 -17.28
CA HIS A 248 -23.03 -13.75 -16.63
C HIS A 248 -24.06 -14.87 -16.83
N ARG A 249 -23.90 -15.72 -17.83
CA ARG A 249 -24.78 -16.88 -18.08
C ARG A 249 -24.31 -18.17 -17.38
N ASN A 250 -23.09 -18.20 -16.85
CA ASN A 250 -22.52 -19.38 -16.20
C ASN A 250 -22.79 -19.35 -14.69
N LYS A 251 -23.83 -20.06 -14.24
CA LYS A 251 -24.22 -20.13 -12.82
C LYS A 251 -23.10 -20.66 -11.91
N VAL A 252 -22.23 -21.54 -12.40
CA VAL A 252 -21.10 -22.08 -11.66
C VAL A 252 -20.06 -20.99 -11.37
N VAL A 253 -19.74 -20.15 -12.35
CA VAL A 253 -18.82 -19.01 -12.15
C VAL A 253 -19.39 -18.02 -11.15
N ILE A 254 -20.70 -17.74 -11.23
CA ILE A 254 -21.39 -16.86 -10.27
C ILE A 254 -21.31 -17.44 -8.86
N LEU A 255 -21.60 -18.73 -8.70
CA LEU A 255 -21.50 -19.41 -7.41
C LEU A 255 -20.10 -19.33 -6.82
N PHE A 256 -19.06 -19.66 -7.61
CA PHE A 256 -17.67 -19.55 -7.15
C PHE A 256 -17.27 -18.11 -6.77
N ALA A 257 -17.73 -17.12 -7.52
CA ALA A 257 -17.48 -15.70 -7.22
C ALA A 257 -18.13 -15.30 -5.88
N VAL A 258 -19.38 -15.69 -5.63
CA VAL A 258 -20.08 -15.40 -4.37
C VAL A 258 -19.40 -16.13 -3.19
N VAL A 259 -19.05 -17.40 -3.37
CA VAL A 259 -18.32 -18.18 -2.34
C VAL A 259 -16.96 -17.57 -2.03
N ALA A 260 -16.21 -17.10 -3.04
CA ALA A 260 -14.92 -16.45 -2.84
C ALA A 260 -15.05 -15.16 -2.01
N VAL A 261 -16.07 -14.35 -2.28
CA VAL A 261 -16.37 -13.14 -1.49
C VAL A 261 -16.74 -13.50 -0.05
N ALA A 262 -17.63 -14.47 0.15
CA ALA A 262 -18.03 -14.93 1.48
C ALA A 262 -16.83 -15.49 2.28
N LEU A 263 -16.01 -16.32 1.65
CA LEU A 263 -14.79 -16.84 2.27
C LEU A 263 -13.79 -15.74 2.61
N SER A 264 -13.58 -14.76 1.74
CA SER A 264 -12.67 -13.64 2.03
C SER A 264 -13.11 -12.81 3.25
N ALA A 265 -14.41 -12.70 3.49
CA ALA A 265 -14.96 -11.98 4.62
C ALA A 265 -14.87 -12.78 5.94
N VAL A 266 -15.10 -14.10 5.90
CA VAL A 266 -15.28 -14.92 7.10
C VAL A 266 -14.01 -15.68 7.49
N LEU A 267 -13.25 -16.20 6.51
CA LEU A 267 -12.15 -17.13 6.76
C LEU A 267 -11.02 -16.53 7.65
N PRO A 268 -10.54 -15.29 7.42
CA PRO A 268 -9.51 -14.71 8.29
C PRO A 268 -9.96 -14.62 9.77
N THR A 269 -11.20 -14.19 9.99
CA THR A 269 -11.76 -14.06 11.34
C THR A 269 -11.94 -15.44 12.01
N ALA A 270 -12.40 -16.44 11.26
CA ALA A 270 -12.57 -17.81 11.77
C ALA A 270 -11.23 -18.47 12.14
N ILE A 271 -10.20 -18.33 11.28
CA ILE A 271 -8.85 -18.84 11.54
C ILE A 271 -8.27 -18.19 12.79
N LYS A 272 -8.38 -16.85 12.91
CA LYS A 272 -7.87 -16.10 14.06
C LYS A 272 -8.57 -16.51 15.34
N SER A 273 -9.89 -16.65 15.33
CA SER A 273 -10.69 -17.09 16.49
C SER A 273 -10.30 -18.50 16.93
N GLY A 274 -10.14 -19.44 15.98
CA GLY A 274 -9.67 -20.80 16.27
C GLY A 274 -8.27 -20.82 16.89
N TYR A 275 -7.35 -20.04 16.36
CA TYR A 275 -5.99 -19.91 16.91
C TYR A 275 -6.02 -19.36 18.35
N ASN A 276 -6.78 -18.31 18.60
CA ASN A 276 -6.89 -17.70 19.93
C ASN A 276 -7.46 -18.68 20.95
N SER A 277 -8.49 -19.44 20.59
CA SER A 277 -9.10 -20.48 21.45
C SER A 277 -8.09 -21.58 21.82
N PHE A 278 -7.31 -22.05 20.84
CA PHE A 278 -6.28 -23.06 21.05
C PHE A 278 -5.13 -22.54 21.93
N ALA A 279 -4.67 -21.30 21.69
CA ALA A 279 -3.58 -20.70 22.45
C ALA A 279 -3.96 -20.44 23.91
N VAL A 280 -5.21 -20.05 24.21
CA VAL A 280 -5.74 -19.88 25.56
C VAL A 280 -5.82 -21.24 26.26
N GLN A 281 -6.32 -22.29 25.59
CA GLN A 281 -6.42 -23.63 26.18
C GLN A 281 -5.05 -24.21 26.55
N LYS A 282 -4.03 -23.99 25.72
CA LYS A 282 -2.65 -24.42 25.99
C LYS A 282 -2.05 -23.69 27.19
N SER A 283 -2.31 -22.39 27.36
CA SER A 283 -1.84 -21.62 28.53
C SER A 283 -2.50 -22.08 29.84
N THR A 284 -3.76 -22.47 29.79
CA THR A 284 -4.51 -22.98 30.99
C THR A 284 -4.05 -24.38 31.38
N SER A 285 -3.78 -25.26 30.43
CA SER A 285 -3.30 -26.61 30.69
C SER A 285 -1.87 -26.67 31.26
N SER A 286 -1.02 -25.71 30.91
CA SER A 286 0.34 -25.61 31.47
C SER A 286 0.38 -25.02 32.88
N SER A 287 -0.67 -24.33 33.33
CA SER A 287 -0.77 -23.82 34.71
C SER A 287 -1.37 -24.80 35.68
N SER A 288 -2.06 -25.85 35.23
CA SER A 288 -2.65 -26.87 36.09
C SER A 288 -1.72 -28.02 36.47
N GLY A 289 -0.49 -28.04 35.94
CA GLY A 289 0.52 -29.11 36.20
C GLY A 289 1.49 -28.85 37.36
N SER A 290 1.36 -27.75 38.11
CA SER A 290 2.26 -27.43 39.24
C SER A 290 1.49 -27.06 40.50
N HIS A 291 0.82 -28.07 41.10
CA HIS A 291 0.37 -27.99 42.45
C HIS A 291 0.98 -29.17 43.25
N CYS A 292 2.11 -28.92 43.90
CA CYS A 292 2.43 -29.39 45.24
C CYS A 292 3.74 -28.77 45.70
N GLY A 293 3.72 -27.98 46.78
CA GLY A 293 4.94 -27.45 47.43
C GLY A 293 4.68 -26.13 48.14
N SER A 294 4.25 -26.21 49.42
CA SER A 294 4.18 -25.09 50.33
C SER A 294 5.55 -24.46 50.58
N GLY A 295 5.66 -23.15 50.58
CA GLY A 295 6.85 -22.47 51.07
C GLY A 295 7.01 -21.03 50.58
N THR A 296 6.65 -20.11 51.52
CA THR A 296 7.21 -18.75 51.75
C THR A 296 7.31 -17.73 50.59
N SER A 297 6.60 -16.65 50.80
CA SER A 297 6.64 -15.35 50.12
C SER A 297 8.02 -14.83 49.78
N SER A 298 8.24 -14.54 48.53
CA SER A 298 9.11 -13.45 48.09
C SER A 298 8.66 -12.92 46.71
N ASN A 299 8.51 -11.62 46.60
CA ASN A 299 8.13 -10.84 45.46
C ASN A 299 8.84 -11.27 44.15
N SER A 300 8.06 -11.79 43.20
CA SER A 300 8.47 -11.85 41.80
C SER A 300 7.26 -11.59 40.87
N SER A 301 6.79 -10.36 40.88
CA SER A 301 5.85 -9.80 39.91
C SER A 301 6.55 -9.53 38.59
N GLY A 302 6.85 -10.54 37.77
CA GLY A 302 7.53 -10.28 36.49
C GLY A 302 7.35 -11.31 35.40
N LYS A 303 6.95 -12.56 35.70
CA LYS A 303 6.97 -13.64 34.69
C LYS A 303 5.61 -14.17 34.19
N HIS A 304 4.51 -13.85 34.85
CA HIS A 304 3.18 -14.33 34.44
C HIS A 304 2.47 -13.44 33.42
N SER A 305 2.91 -12.19 33.25
CA SER A 305 2.28 -11.25 32.29
C SER A 305 2.75 -11.41 30.84
N THR A 306 3.95 -11.94 30.61
CA THR A 306 4.59 -11.92 29.28
C THR A 306 3.95 -12.91 28.30
N ALA A 307 3.61 -14.12 28.75
CA ALA A 307 3.04 -15.14 27.84
C ALA A 307 1.59 -14.83 27.44
N THR A 308 0.80 -14.26 28.35
CA THR A 308 -0.59 -13.88 28.05
C THR A 308 -0.67 -12.60 27.24
N GLN A 309 0.26 -11.64 27.43
CA GLN A 309 0.38 -10.42 26.63
C GLN A 309 0.78 -10.71 25.17
N LEU A 310 1.53 -11.80 24.91
CA LEU A 310 1.92 -12.20 23.56
C LEU A 310 0.75 -12.70 22.70
N VAL A 311 -0.32 -13.23 23.35
CA VAL A 311 -1.40 -13.94 22.66
C VAL A 311 -2.65 -13.07 22.48
N ILE A 312 -2.93 -12.16 23.40
CA ILE A 312 -4.18 -11.37 23.39
C ILE A 312 -3.83 -9.89 23.20
N ARG A 313 -4.45 -9.27 22.21
CA ARG A 313 -4.40 -7.81 22.07
C ARG A 313 -4.95 -7.18 23.34
N PRO A 314 -4.21 -6.29 24.04
CA PRO A 314 -4.75 -5.57 25.18
C PRO A 314 -6.07 -4.93 24.76
N LYS A 315 -7.17 -5.16 25.47
CA LYS A 315 -8.38 -4.38 25.30
C LYS A 315 -7.98 -2.96 25.61
N GLU A 316 -7.99 -2.10 24.59
CA GLU A 316 -7.82 -0.66 24.80
C GLU A 316 -8.81 -0.26 25.88
N THR A 317 -8.35 0.47 26.89
CA THR A 317 -9.08 0.78 28.13
C THR A 317 -10.41 1.54 27.89
N ASN A 318 -10.63 2.03 26.67
CA ASN A 318 -11.88 2.59 26.22
C ASN A 318 -12.52 1.68 25.16
N ALA A 319 -13.41 0.79 25.60
CA ALA A 319 -14.23 -0.05 24.72
C ALA A 319 -15.11 0.74 23.73
N ALA A 320 -15.12 2.07 23.79
CA ALA A 320 -15.87 2.99 22.93
C ALA A 320 -15.10 3.42 21.66
N ASP A 321 -13.78 3.30 21.60
CA ASP A 321 -13.01 3.77 20.43
C ASP A 321 -12.72 2.66 19.42
N ILE A 322 -13.73 2.31 18.62
CA ILE A 322 -13.61 1.41 17.47
C ILE A 322 -12.66 2.01 16.40
N SER A 323 -12.48 3.33 16.39
CA SER A 323 -11.70 4.04 15.37
C SER A 323 -10.20 3.98 15.58
N ASN A 324 -9.73 3.54 16.73
CA ASN A 324 -8.31 3.56 17.11
C ASN A 324 -7.74 4.98 16.99
N ARG A 325 -8.42 5.96 17.60
CA ARG A 325 -8.07 7.41 17.67
C ARG A 325 -8.12 8.16 16.34
N ARG A 326 -8.46 7.50 15.24
CA ARG A 326 -8.51 8.15 13.92
C ARG A 326 -9.49 9.31 13.88
N ILE A 327 -10.61 9.22 14.62
CA ILE A 327 -11.60 10.29 14.67
C ILE A 327 -10.98 11.59 15.21
N ASP A 328 -10.14 11.52 16.24
CA ASP A 328 -9.53 12.71 16.83
C ASP A 328 -8.41 13.26 15.93
N ILE A 329 -7.63 12.39 15.27
CA ILE A 329 -6.70 12.79 14.21
C ILE A 329 -7.45 13.50 13.06
N TRP A 330 -8.61 12.98 12.63
CA TRP A 330 -9.40 13.60 11.55
C TRP A 330 -10.04 14.91 11.95
N LYS A 331 -10.41 15.12 13.24
CA LYS A 331 -10.85 16.41 13.76
C LYS A 331 -9.72 17.45 13.64
N SER A 332 -8.49 17.10 14.06
CA SER A 332 -7.33 17.98 13.89
C SER A 332 -7.04 18.29 12.41
N ALA A 333 -7.22 17.30 11.51
CA ALA A 333 -7.12 17.55 10.07
C ALA A 333 -8.13 18.60 9.58
N ILE A 334 -9.37 18.58 10.11
CA ILE A 334 -10.41 19.56 9.77
C ILE A 334 -10.05 20.94 10.34
N GLU A 335 -9.45 21.03 11.52
CA GLU A 335 -8.99 22.28 12.12
C GLU A 335 -7.90 22.91 11.27
N ILE A 336 -6.88 22.15 10.87
CA ILE A 336 -5.84 22.61 9.92
C ILE A 336 -6.47 23.08 8.60
N PHE A 337 -7.43 22.32 8.06
CA PHE A 337 -8.12 22.69 6.83
C PHE A 337 -8.89 24.00 6.94
N LYS A 338 -9.55 24.30 8.09
CA LYS A 338 -10.25 25.56 8.30
C LYS A 338 -9.34 26.77 8.24
N GLU A 339 -8.10 26.64 8.70
CA GLU A 339 -7.10 27.71 8.68
C GLU A 339 -6.40 27.85 7.32
N LYS A 340 -6.15 26.73 6.63
CA LYS A 340 -5.47 26.69 5.33
C LYS A 340 -6.28 25.98 4.25
N PRO A 341 -7.47 26.47 3.89
CA PRO A 341 -8.45 25.69 3.12
C PRO A 341 -8.09 25.50 1.65
N VAL A 342 -7.30 26.39 1.05
CA VAL A 342 -7.09 26.38 -0.41
C VAL A 342 -5.95 25.46 -0.81
N PHE A 343 -4.76 25.64 -0.23
CA PHE A 343 -3.54 24.93 -0.59
C PHE A 343 -2.92 24.09 0.54
N GLY A 344 -3.54 24.08 1.74
CA GLY A 344 -3.06 23.33 2.89
C GLY A 344 -1.68 23.80 3.40
N VAL A 345 -1.00 22.93 4.15
CA VAL A 345 0.25 23.25 4.86
C VAL A 345 1.49 22.47 4.37
N GLY A 346 1.36 21.61 3.35
CA GLY A 346 2.39 20.67 2.95
C GLY A 346 2.31 19.37 3.76
N HIS A 347 2.77 18.25 3.19
CA HIS A 347 2.65 16.95 3.87
C HIS A 347 3.66 16.79 5.01
N ASN A 348 4.94 17.07 4.76
CA ASN A 348 6.00 16.88 5.75
C ASN A 348 6.21 18.09 6.68
N THR A 349 5.37 19.11 6.56
CA THR A 349 5.38 20.31 7.43
C THR A 349 4.23 20.33 8.42
N VAL A 350 3.38 19.30 8.42
CA VAL A 350 2.19 19.23 9.28
C VAL A 350 2.55 19.38 10.76
N LEU A 351 3.52 18.62 11.26
CA LEU A 351 3.91 18.68 12.67
C LEU A 351 4.48 20.05 13.02
N ALA A 352 5.44 20.56 12.25
CA ALA A 352 6.02 21.87 12.50
C ALA A 352 4.99 23.02 12.43
N TYR A 353 3.97 22.88 11.55
CA TYR A 353 2.84 23.82 11.51
C TYR A 353 2.00 23.74 12.79
N VAL A 354 1.64 22.53 13.21
CA VAL A 354 0.81 22.30 14.40
C VAL A 354 1.53 22.74 15.67
N GLU A 355 2.83 22.47 15.79
CA GLU A 355 3.66 22.93 16.91
C GLU A 355 3.74 24.46 16.99
N ALA A 356 3.70 25.16 15.86
CA ALA A 356 3.79 26.61 15.80
C ALA A 356 2.45 27.34 15.95
N GLU A 357 1.35 26.76 15.46
CA GLU A 357 0.08 27.46 15.29
C GLU A 357 -1.09 26.83 16.07
N GLN A 358 -0.96 25.55 16.49
CA GLN A 358 -2.04 24.77 17.12
C GLN A 358 -1.51 23.94 18.30
N GLU A 359 -0.94 24.58 19.33
CA GLU A 359 -0.32 23.91 20.49
C GLU A 359 -1.23 22.89 21.20
N ASP A 360 -2.55 23.08 21.15
CA ASP A 360 -3.55 22.19 21.75
C ASP A 360 -3.99 21.04 20.83
N SER A 361 -3.42 20.91 19.63
CA SER A 361 -3.84 19.89 18.66
C SER A 361 -3.60 18.49 19.17
N TYR A 362 -4.58 17.58 18.96
CA TYR A 362 -4.42 16.15 19.27
C TYR A 362 -3.24 15.50 18.57
N LEU A 363 -2.76 16.04 17.45
CA LEU A 363 -1.63 15.48 16.72
C LEU A 363 -0.32 15.49 17.52
N ILE A 364 -0.16 16.44 18.45
CA ILE A 364 1.02 16.60 19.31
C ILE A 364 0.70 16.45 20.80
N ASN A 365 -0.53 16.76 21.21
CA ASN A 365 -0.96 16.72 22.59
C ASN A 365 -1.81 15.47 22.88
N ASN A 366 -1.14 14.33 22.95
CA ASN A 366 -1.75 13.04 23.26
C ASN A 366 -0.75 12.16 24.02
N ASP A 367 -1.26 11.08 24.66
CA ASP A 367 -0.45 10.22 25.55
C ASP A 367 0.52 9.27 24.83
N HIS A 368 0.69 9.36 23.50
CA HIS A 368 1.43 8.33 22.75
C HIS A 368 2.56 8.82 21.88
N MET A 369 2.24 9.54 20.80
CA MET A 369 3.21 9.96 19.80
C MET A 369 2.70 11.12 18.98
N HIS A 370 3.59 11.86 18.35
CA HIS A 370 3.23 12.87 17.36
C HIS A 370 2.77 12.21 16.06
N PHE A 371 1.62 12.62 15.55
CA PHE A 371 1.05 12.10 14.29
C PHE A 371 1.35 13.05 13.14
N SER A 372 2.22 12.64 12.24
CA SER A 372 2.53 13.39 11.00
C SER A 372 1.60 13.06 9.84
N SER A 373 0.86 11.94 9.91
CA SER A 373 -0.11 11.49 8.93
C SER A 373 -1.50 11.39 9.54
N MET A 374 -2.53 11.67 8.73
CA MET A 374 -3.92 11.55 9.15
C MET A 374 -4.42 10.10 9.11
N HIS A 375 -3.57 9.14 8.76
CA HIS A 375 -3.96 7.73 8.54
C HIS A 375 -5.18 7.58 7.61
N ASN A 376 -5.32 8.51 6.66
CA ASN A 376 -6.36 8.54 5.64
C ASN A 376 -5.87 9.43 4.51
N ALA A 377 -5.65 8.86 3.33
CA ALA A 377 -5.07 9.59 2.21
C ALA A 377 -5.89 10.81 1.77
N PHE A 378 -7.20 10.79 1.95
CA PHE A 378 -8.04 11.95 1.61
C PHE A 378 -7.83 13.11 2.57
N PHE A 379 -7.72 12.84 3.88
CA PHE A 379 -7.37 13.85 4.87
C PHE A 379 -5.91 14.30 4.73
N ASP A 380 -4.98 13.41 4.40
CA ASP A 380 -3.60 13.81 4.14
C ASP A 380 -3.50 14.75 2.93
N ILE A 381 -4.25 14.48 1.85
CA ILE A 381 -4.31 15.39 0.69
C ILE A 381 -4.96 16.72 1.07
N LEU A 382 -6.04 16.68 1.86
CA LEU A 382 -6.77 17.86 2.31
C LEU A 382 -5.87 18.77 3.16
N VAL A 383 -5.13 18.21 4.09
CA VAL A 383 -4.18 18.94 4.95
C VAL A 383 -2.97 19.41 4.15
N ALA A 384 -2.41 18.54 3.28
CA ALA A 384 -1.19 18.87 2.54
C ALA A 384 -1.40 19.87 1.40
N GLN A 385 -2.53 19.81 0.68
CA GLN A 385 -2.77 20.59 -0.54
C GLN A 385 -4.13 21.29 -0.56
N GLY A 386 -4.87 21.29 0.55
CA GLY A 386 -6.17 21.92 0.68
C GLY A 386 -7.26 21.35 -0.23
N ALA A 387 -8.32 22.11 -0.41
CA ALA A 387 -9.43 21.74 -1.28
C ALA A 387 -9.00 21.58 -2.74
N VAL A 388 -8.06 22.39 -3.22
CA VAL A 388 -7.60 22.34 -4.61
C VAL A 388 -6.93 20.99 -4.90
N GLY A 389 -6.03 20.52 -4.01
CA GLY A 389 -5.39 19.23 -4.15
C GLY A 389 -6.40 18.07 -4.11
N LEU A 390 -7.32 18.08 -3.15
CA LEU A 390 -8.34 17.05 -3.02
C LEU A 390 -9.26 17.00 -4.26
N LEU A 391 -9.71 18.13 -4.77
CA LEU A 391 -10.55 18.18 -5.97
C LEU A 391 -9.83 17.68 -7.21
N LEU A 392 -8.55 18.00 -7.39
CA LEU A 392 -7.72 17.48 -8.50
C LEU A 392 -7.55 15.96 -8.39
N TYR A 393 -7.31 15.45 -7.18
CA TYR A 393 -7.19 14.01 -6.93
C TYR A 393 -8.50 13.27 -7.24
N LEU A 394 -9.64 13.79 -6.75
CA LEU A 394 -10.95 13.23 -7.05
C LEU A 394 -11.29 13.30 -8.53
N ALA A 395 -10.96 14.41 -9.21
CA ALA A 395 -11.15 14.54 -10.66
C ALA A 395 -10.32 13.50 -11.44
N LEU A 396 -9.07 13.23 -11.01
CA LEU A 396 -8.25 12.17 -11.58
C LEU A 396 -8.90 10.78 -11.38
N ALA A 397 -9.34 10.48 -10.16
CA ALA A 397 -10.00 9.22 -9.83
C ALA A 397 -11.26 9.02 -10.67
N VAL A 398 -12.16 10.01 -10.71
CA VAL A 398 -13.40 9.96 -11.50
C VAL A 398 -13.09 9.77 -12.98
N ARG A 399 -12.12 10.51 -13.53
CA ARG A 399 -11.71 10.38 -14.94
C ARG A 399 -11.20 8.95 -15.25
N CYS A 400 -10.40 8.36 -14.36
CA CYS A 400 -9.90 6.99 -14.54
C CYS A 400 -11.02 5.96 -14.43
N ILE A 401 -11.94 6.11 -13.46
CA ILE A 401 -13.10 5.24 -13.28
C ILE A 401 -13.99 5.26 -14.54
N ILE A 402 -14.37 6.44 -15.01
CA ILE A 402 -15.17 6.60 -16.23
C ILE A 402 -14.46 5.95 -17.43
N ALA A 403 -13.15 6.15 -17.55
CA ALA A 403 -12.36 5.56 -18.63
C ALA A 403 -12.38 4.02 -18.60
N VAL A 404 -12.28 3.40 -17.42
CA VAL A 404 -12.38 1.95 -17.24
C VAL A 404 -13.76 1.46 -17.67
N PHE A 405 -14.83 2.06 -17.18
CA PHE A 405 -16.19 1.63 -17.51
C PHE A 405 -16.51 1.78 -18.99
N LYS A 406 -16.20 2.91 -19.62
CA LYS A 406 -16.40 3.17 -21.05
C LYS A 406 -15.63 2.18 -21.94
N ASN A 407 -14.45 1.71 -21.50
CA ASN A 407 -13.57 0.87 -22.31
C ASN A 407 -13.43 -0.56 -21.78
N TRP A 408 -14.39 -1.02 -20.98
CA TRP A 408 -14.35 -2.32 -20.31
C TRP A 408 -14.02 -3.50 -21.23
N LYS A 409 -14.71 -3.59 -22.39
CA LYS A 409 -14.49 -4.67 -23.37
C LYS A 409 -13.06 -4.67 -23.91
N GLN A 410 -12.52 -3.48 -24.23
CA GLN A 410 -11.18 -3.33 -24.75
C GLN A 410 -10.10 -3.69 -23.71
N ILE A 411 -10.27 -3.24 -22.46
CA ILE A 411 -9.39 -3.60 -21.34
C ILE A 411 -9.37 -5.12 -21.16
N SER A 412 -10.54 -5.75 -21.14
CA SER A 412 -10.66 -7.20 -21.00
C SER A 412 -9.98 -7.98 -22.13
N MET A 413 -10.08 -7.50 -23.38
CA MET A 413 -9.42 -8.13 -24.53
C MET A 413 -7.90 -7.94 -24.52
N GLN A 414 -7.42 -6.72 -24.26
CA GLN A 414 -6.00 -6.39 -24.36
C GLN A 414 -5.16 -6.87 -23.18
N LEU A 415 -5.69 -6.79 -21.96
CA LEU A 415 -4.98 -7.23 -20.75
C LEU A 415 -5.26 -8.70 -20.42
N GLN A 416 -6.20 -9.32 -21.10
CA GLN A 416 -6.58 -10.72 -20.93
C GLN A 416 -6.50 -11.17 -19.46
N GLY A 417 -6.41 -12.17 -18.89
CA GLY A 417 -6.49 -12.58 -17.49
C GLY A 417 -5.84 -11.68 -16.39
N ILE A 418 -5.02 -10.68 -16.72
CA ILE A 418 -4.42 -9.79 -15.70
C ILE A 418 -5.26 -8.55 -15.37
N ALA A 419 -6.25 -8.19 -16.26
CA ALA A 419 -7.12 -7.04 -16.01
C ALA A 419 -7.85 -7.10 -14.67
N PRO A 420 -8.48 -8.24 -14.27
CA PRO A 420 -9.15 -8.32 -12.98
C PRO A 420 -8.20 -8.10 -11.80
N ALA A 421 -6.96 -8.61 -11.86
CA ALA A 421 -5.98 -8.41 -10.81
C ALA A 421 -5.60 -6.93 -10.66
N TYR A 422 -5.35 -6.21 -11.76
CA TYR A 422 -5.08 -4.78 -11.70
C TYR A 422 -6.25 -3.98 -11.13
N LEU A 423 -7.48 -4.26 -11.57
CA LEU A 423 -8.68 -3.61 -11.04
C LEU A 423 -8.87 -3.89 -9.54
N SER A 424 -8.64 -5.12 -9.12
CA SER A 424 -8.74 -5.54 -7.72
C SER A 424 -7.67 -4.89 -6.84
N VAL A 425 -6.42 -4.80 -7.32
CA VAL A 425 -5.34 -4.08 -6.62
C VAL A 425 -5.70 -2.61 -6.45
N LEU A 426 -6.19 -1.94 -7.50
CA LEU A 426 -6.61 -0.54 -7.40
C LEU A 426 -7.75 -0.37 -6.40
N ALA A 427 -8.76 -1.24 -6.44
CA ALA A 427 -9.89 -1.18 -5.51
C ALA A 427 -9.46 -1.43 -4.06
N ALA A 428 -8.61 -2.42 -3.81
CA ALA A 428 -8.06 -2.70 -2.50
C ALA A 428 -7.25 -1.53 -1.96
N MET A 429 -6.37 -0.93 -2.79
CA MET A 429 -5.55 0.22 -2.41
C MET A 429 -6.40 1.47 -2.12
N VAL A 430 -7.43 1.76 -2.94
CA VAL A 430 -8.35 2.89 -2.70
C VAL A 430 -9.15 2.65 -1.43
N CYS A 431 -9.61 1.43 -1.17
CA CYS A 431 -10.28 1.08 0.08
C CYS A 431 -9.35 1.22 1.29
N ALA A 432 -8.12 0.72 1.20
CA ALA A 432 -7.10 0.89 2.24
C ALA A 432 -6.78 2.36 2.51
N SER A 433 -6.85 3.22 1.49
CA SER A 433 -6.59 4.66 1.60
C SER A 433 -7.56 5.43 2.50
N CYS A 434 -8.70 4.84 2.84
CA CYS A 434 -9.59 5.36 3.88
C CYS A 434 -9.01 5.19 5.31
N PHE A 435 -7.95 4.37 5.46
CA PHE A 435 -7.37 4.00 6.75
C PHE A 435 -5.84 4.10 6.79
N MET A 436 -5.19 4.33 5.66
CA MET A 436 -3.74 4.37 5.48
C MET A 436 -3.38 5.33 4.34
N SER A 437 -2.15 5.79 4.28
CA SER A 437 -1.67 6.75 3.28
C SER A 437 -0.59 6.12 2.39
N GLU A 438 -0.99 5.22 1.48
CA GLU A 438 -0.07 4.41 0.68
C GLU A 438 -0.14 4.68 -0.85
N ILE A 439 -0.86 5.71 -1.29
CA ILE A 439 -0.98 6.06 -2.72
C ILE A 439 -0.17 7.29 -3.09
N LEU A 440 -0.24 8.35 -2.26
CA LEU A 440 0.46 9.62 -2.45
C LEU A 440 1.38 9.90 -1.27
N TYR A 441 2.37 10.75 -1.49
CA TYR A 441 3.40 11.18 -0.52
C TYR A 441 4.33 10.07 -0.01
N VAL A 442 4.09 8.83 -0.39
CA VAL A 442 4.86 7.65 -0.01
C VAL A 442 5.46 6.99 -1.24
N CYS A 443 6.72 6.59 -1.14
CA CYS A 443 7.43 5.85 -2.19
C CYS A 443 7.63 4.40 -1.77
N SER A 444 6.52 3.69 -1.60
CA SER A 444 6.49 2.28 -1.21
C SER A 444 6.35 1.34 -2.42
N PRO A 445 6.66 0.04 -2.27
CA PRO A 445 6.36 -0.96 -3.28
C PRO A 445 4.87 -1.03 -3.62
N MET A 446 4.00 -0.71 -2.67
CA MET A 446 2.55 -0.67 -2.85
C MET A 446 2.13 0.49 -3.74
N SER A 447 2.65 1.71 -3.51
CA SER A 447 2.41 2.86 -4.38
C SER A 447 2.92 2.60 -5.80
N PHE A 448 4.09 1.95 -5.94
CA PHE A 448 4.60 1.53 -7.25
C PHE A 448 3.61 0.61 -7.98
N MET A 449 3.10 -0.43 -7.31
CA MET A 449 2.15 -1.37 -7.91
C MET A 449 0.82 -0.71 -8.25
N PHE A 450 0.33 0.23 -7.44
CA PHE A 450 -0.86 1.02 -7.74
C PHE A 450 -0.70 1.82 -9.04
N TRP A 451 0.35 2.65 -9.13
CA TRP A 451 0.57 3.50 -10.31
C TRP A 451 0.92 2.70 -11.57
N MET A 452 1.64 1.58 -11.42
CA MET A 452 1.89 0.65 -12.52
C MET A 452 0.60 0.01 -13.04
N ALA A 453 -0.28 -0.47 -12.17
CA ALA A 453 -1.55 -1.08 -12.55
C ALA A 453 -2.47 -0.05 -13.22
N LEU A 454 -2.56 1.16 -12.64
CA LEU A 454 -3.35 2.25 -13.21
C LEU A 454 -2.83 2.67 -14.58
N GLY A 455 -1.52 2.86 -14.72
CA GLY A 455 -0.88 3.19 -16.00
C GLY A 455 -1.10 2.10 -17.06
N ALA A 456 -1.02 0.82 -16.66
CA ALA A 456 -1.30 -0.30 -17.56
C ALA A 456 -2.74 -0.33 -18.06
N LEU A 457 -3.71 -0.05 -17.19
CA LEU A 457 -5.13 0.04 -17.56
C LEU A 457 -5.36 1.24 -18.48
N MET A 458 -4.85 2.42 -18.13
CA MET A 458 -5.03 3.64 -18.92
C MET A 458 -4.39 3.55 -20.29
N GLN A 459 -3.29 2.81 -20.45
CA GLN A 459 -2.65 2.58 -21.75
C GLN A 459 -3.53 1.76 -22.71
N THR A 460 -4.48 0.96 -22.19
CA THR A 460 -5.40 0.16 -23.02
C THR A 460 -6.65 0.90 -23.45
N VAL A 461 -6.93 2.05 -22.85
CA VAL A 461 -8.12 2.85 -23.11
C VAL A 461 -7.93 3.66 -24.39
N LYS A 462 -8.87 3.55 -25.36
CA LYS A 462 -8.83 4.39 -26.56
C LYS A 462 -8.88 5.87 -26.22
N LYS A 463 -8.17 6.69 -26.98
CA LYS A 463 -8.39 8.14 -26.97
C LYS A 463 -9.86 8.40 -27.37
N GLU A 464 -10.52 9.30 -26.65
CA GLU A 464 -11.68 9.98 -27.20
C GLU A 464 -11.15 10.77 -28.40
N GLU A 465 -11.47 10.34 -29.62
CA GLU A 465 -11.32 11.19 -30.80
C GLU A 465 -12.08 12.46 -30.45
N GLY A 466 -11.32 13.58 -30.36
CA GLY A 466 -11.91 14.89 -30.06
C GLY A 466 -13.08 15.08 -30.98
N GLY A 467 -14.28 15.29 -30.44
CA GLY A 467 -15.52 15.44 -31.17
C GLY A 467 -15.38 16.53 -32.21
N THR A 468 -14.97 16.13 -33.40
CA THR A 468 -15.30 16.88 -34.59
C THR A 468 -16.79 16.67 -34.75
N LEU A 469 -17.57 17.62 -34.25
CA LEU A 469 -18.96 17.81 -34.68
C LEU A 469 -18.94 17.78 -36.21
N CYS A 470 -19.12 16.60 -36.78
CA CYS A 470 -19.45 16.48 -38.19
C CYS A 470 -20.87 17.06 -38.34
N LYS A 471 -20.91 18.36 -38.55
CA LYS A 471 -22.07 18.99 -39.21
C LYS A 471 -22.17 18.32 -40.58
N LYS A 472 -22.98 17.30 -40.70
CA LYS A 472 -23.62 16.98 -41.95
C LYS A 472 -25.04 17.50 -41.81
N CYS A 473 -25.20 18.63 -42.52
CA CYS A 473 -26.50 19.04 -43.06
C CYS A 473 -27.02 17.96 -43.99
#